data_ffc6dd804b52174da026c3b9e914a97e
#
_entry.id   ffc6dd804b52174da026c3b9e914a97e
#
_cell.length_a   1.000
_cell.length_b   1.000
_cell.length_c   1.000
_cell.angle_alpha   90.00
_cell.angle_beta   90.00
_cell.angle_gamma   90.00
#
_symmetry.space_group_name_H-M   'P 1'
#
loop_
_entity.id
_entity.type
_entity.pdbx_description
1 polymer ?
#
loop_
_entity_poly.entity_id
_entity_poly.type
_entity_poly.pdbx_seq_one_letter_code
_entity_poly.pdbx_strand_id
1 'polypeptide(L)'
;EVARISTQPSSTVAVVEEFVIARNPDESSSLPYLLRIPLASGAVVLKAKDTWPRTNKIYCHPADAWPGPDEVDIVERVAVRSCVRRGVAVDLVLDRGRENRSQFVFTTDRGREMVFWQSARTSKQARPGVRVPTARASGLQLEVVVDTRERYAWKFAEQQATTVKRAIPAGDYAVEADGRLVAVVERKSVDDLVSTIVGGKLWMLLAELAAFAGDTGRVAAIVVEDRYSAIFKLR
;
A
#
# COMPACT_ATOMS: atom_id res chain seq x y z
N GLU A 1 -50.21 -16.76 -5.90
CA GLU A 1 -49.73 -15.36 -5.74
C GLU A 1 -48.35 -15.36 -5.12
N VAL A 2 -47.32 -15.26 -5.96
CA VAL A 2 -45.93 -15.37 -5.55
C VAL A 2 -45.36 -13.96 -5.47
N ALA A 3 -45.07 -13.50 -4.26
CA ALA A 3 -44.46 -12.20 -4.01
C ALA A 3 -42.99 -12.21 -4.51
N ARG A 4 -42.69 -11.41 -5.53
CA ARG A 4 -41.32 -11.12 -5.97
C ARG A 4 -40.70 -10.12 -4.99
N ILE A 5 -39.74 -10.61 -4.20
CA ILE A 5 -38.85 -9.74 -3.42
C ILE A 5 -37.79 -9.20 -4.39
N SER A 6 -37.92 -7.91 -4.71
CA SER A 6 -36.92 -7.16 -5.46
C SER A 6 -35.78 -6.78 -4.52
N THR A 7 -34.67 -7.52 -4.55
CA THR A 7 -33.40 -7.14 -3.94
C THR A 7 -32.70 -6.16 -4.87
N GLN A 8 -32.77 -4.88 -4.56
CA GLN A 8 -31.89 -3.89 -5.18
C GLN A 8 -30.45 -4.11 -4.64
N PRO A 9 -29.44 -4.11 -5.50
CA PRO A 9 -28.06 -4.11 -5.02
C PRO A 9 -27.78 -2.75 -4.38
N SER A 10 -27.48 -2.73 -3.09
CA SER A 10 -26.94 -1.55 -2.42
C SER A 10 -25.57 -1.26 -3.05
N SER A 11 -25.50 -0.24 -3.90
CA SER A 11 -24.24 0.31 -4.38
C SER A 11 -23.52 0.92 -3.18
N THR A 12 -22.58 0.17 -2.60
CA THR A 12 -21.59 0.74 -1.68
C THR A 12 -20.72 1.68 -2.50
N VAL A 13 -21.04 2.98 -2.45
CA VAL A 13 -20.17 4.02 -2.99
C VAL A 13 -18.85 3.89 -2.21
N ALA A 14 -17.79 3.47 -2.87
CA ALA A 14 -16.46 3.46 -2.28
C ALA A 14 -16.14 4.90 -1.87
N VAL A 15 -16.04 5.15 -0.57
CA VAL A 15 -15.63 6.45 -0.05
C VAL A 15 -14.17 6.63 -0.48
N VAL A 16 -13.96 7.49 -1.46
CA VAL A 16 -12.62 7.87 -1.90
C VAL A 16 -11.99 8.69 -0.79
N GLU A 17 -10.97 8.17 -0.14
CA GLU A 17 -10.22 8.92 0.87
C GLU A 17 -9.48 10.08 0.21
N GLU A 18 -9.56 11.26 0.80
CA GLU A 18 -8.96 12.48 0.28
C GLU A 18 -7.90 13.03 1.25
N PHE A 19 -6.77 13.43 0.69
CA PHE A 19 -5.84 14.35 1.32
C PHE A 19 -6.34 15.76 1.10
N VAL A 20 -6.52 16.52 2.17
CA VAL A 20 -7.13 17.85 2.11
C VAL A 20 -6.17 18.88 2.69
N ILE A 21 -6.02 19.99 1.98
CA ILE A 21 -5.31 21.19 2.43
C ILE A 21 -6.33 22.31 2.60
N ALA A 22 -6.33 22.94 3.75
CA ALA A 22 -7.14 24.11 4.05
C ALA A 22 -6.30 25.27 4.59
N ARG A 23 -6.87 26.45 4.59
CA ARG A 23 -6.32 27.59 5.34
C ARG A 23 -6.47 27.33 6.84
N ASN A 24 -5.47 27.72 7.59
CA ASN A 24 -5.58 27.71 9.04
C ASN A 24 -6.48 28.89 9.48
N PRO A 25 -7.59 28.67 10.19
CA PRO A 25 -8.47 29.74 10.64
C PRO A 25 -7.81 30.66 11.67
N ASP A 26 -6.74 30.21 12.33
CA ASP A 26 -5.93 31.06 13.21
C ASP A 26 -4.99 31.94 12.38
N GLU A 27 -5.41 33.15 12.04
CA GLU A 27 -4.65 34.13 11.27
C GLU A 27 -3.35 34.57 11.99
N SER A 28 -3.26 34.41 13.30
CA SER A 28 -2.06 34.73 14.06
C SER A 28 -0.97 33.68 13.97
N SER A 29 -1.32 32.49 13.44
CA SER A 29 -0.40 31.37 13.32
C SER A 29 0.65 31.58 12.22
N SER A 30 1.90 31.33 12.52
CA SER A 30 2.98 31.28 11.52
C SER A 30 2.87 30.09 10.55
N LEU A 31 1.89 29.19 10.76
CA LEU A 31 1.60 28.02 9.96
C LEU A 31 0.23 28.18 9.29
N PRO A 32 0.18 28.76 8.07
CA PRO A 32 -1.05 29.22 7.44
C PRO A 32 -1.90 28.10 6.83
N TYR A 33 -1.45 26.84 6.86
CA TYR A 33 -2.17 25.72 6.29
C TYR A 33 -2.45 24.63 7.30
N LEU A 34 -3.59 23.96 7.10
CA LEU A 34 -3.95 22.70 7.75
C LEU A 34 -3.92 21.58 6.71
N LEU A 35 -3.37 20.46 7.10
CA LEU A 35 -3.33 19.24 6.30
C LEU A 35 -4.17 18.18 7.00
N ARG A 36 -5.10 17.57 6.29
CA ARG A 36 -5.84 16.39 6.76
C ARG A 36 -5.36 15.16 6.01
N ILE A 37 -4.72 14.24 6.71
CA ILE A 37 -4.13 13.02 6.19
C ILE A 37 -5.05 11.86 6.56
N PRO A 38 -5.66 11.15 5.60
CA PRO A 38 -6.54 10.03 5.91
C PRO A 38 -5.68 8.80 6.25
N LEU A 39 -5.86 8.26 7.44
CA LEU A 39 -5.28 6.99 7.86
C LEU A 39 -6.39 6.05 8.27
N ALA A 40 -6.18 4.74 8.11
CA ALA A 40 -7.13 3.72 8.53
C ALA A 40 -7.50 3.80 10.03
N SER A 41 -6.58 4.33 10.86
CA SER A 41 -6.80 4.57 12.29
C SER A 41 -7.52 5.87 12.64
N GLY A 42 -7.92 6.65 11.65
CA GLY A 42 -8.48 7.98 11.79
C GLY A 42 -7.58 9.06 11.18
N ALA A 43 -8.18 10.18 10.76
CA ALA A 43 -7.44 11.26 10.11
C ALA A 43 -6.46 11.94 11.07
N VAL A 44 -5.26 12.24 10.56
CA VAL A 44 -4.29 13.08 11.26
C VAL A 44 -4.37 14.49 10.71
N VAL A 45 -4.41 15.49 11.60
CA VAL A 45 -4.41 16.90 11.24
C VAL A 45 -3.10 17.55 11.64
N LEU A 46 -2.48 18.26 10.70
CA LEU A 46 -1.20 18.97 10.92
C LEU A 46 -1.32 20.41 10.49
N LYS A 47 -0.67 21.32 11.22
CA LYS A 47 -0.38 22.69 10.79
C LYS A 47 0.90 22.70 9.96
N ALA A 48 0.92 23.40 8.83
CA ALA A 48 2.06 23.44 7.91
C ALA A 48 2.32 24.86 7.38
N LYS A 49 3.58 25.13 7.01
CA LYS A 49 3.98 26.42 6.45
C LYS A 49 3.69 26.52 4.94
N ASP A 50 3.61 25.40 4.23
CA ASP A 50 3.42 25.36 2.78
C ASP A 50 2.51 24.18 2.40
N THR A 51 2.02 24.19 1.17
CA THR A 51 1.09 23.21 0.62
C THR A 51 1.77 21.97 0.02
N TRP A 52 3.10 22.03 -0.22
CA TRP A 52 3.87 20.88 -0.72
C TRP A 52 5.38 21.05 -0.51
N PRO A 53 6.11 20.01 -0.06
CA PRO A 53 7.56 20.06 0.15
C PRO A 53 8.33 19.91 -1.16
N ARG A 54 8.44 20.97 -1.97
CA ARG A 54 9.04 20.94 -3.33
C ARG A 54 10.55 20.76 -3.31
N THR A 55 11.24 21.57 -2.53
CA THR A 55 12.72 21.62 -2.49
C THR A 55 13.30 21.23 -1.14
N ASN A 56 12.62 21.58 -0.06
CA ASN A 56 13.03 21.35 1.32
C ASN A 56 11.98 20.56 2.08
N LYS A 57 12.39 20.03 3.23
CA LYS A 57 11.44 19.50 4.22
C LYS A 57 10.60 20.63 4.78
N ILE A 58 9.31 20.36 4.99
CA ILE A 58 8.42 21.24 5.73
C ILE A 58 8.28 20.67 7.14
N TYR A 59 8.50 21.52 8.13
CA TYR A 59 8.19 21.20 9.52
C TYR A 59 6.71 21.45 9.76
N CYS A 60 6.02 20.42 10.24
CA CYS A 60 4.62 20.48 10.57
C CYS A 60 4.46 20.23 12.07
N HIS A 61 3.38 20.74 12.63
CA HIS A 61 3.00 20.49 14.01
C HIS A 61 1.62 19.84 14.05
N PRO A 62 1.38 18.91 14.99
CA PRO A 62 0.04 18.39 15.23
C PRO A 62 -0.96 19.53 15.48
N ALA A 63 -2.16 19.37 14.97
CA ALA A 63 -3.31 20.21 15.28
C ALA A 63 -4.34 19.37 16.06
N ASP A 64 -5.02 20.00 16.99
CA ASP A 64 -5.95 19.29 17.90
C ASP A 64 -7.19 18.78 17.16
N ALA A 65 -7.68 19.54 16.16
CA ALA A 65 -8.86 19.19 15.40
C ALA A 65 -8.83 19.77 13.98
N TRP A 66 -9.68 19.18 13.11
CA TRP A 66 -10.04 19.78 11.83
C TRP A 66 -11.16 20.79 12.07
N PRO A 67 -11.13 22.00 11.43
CA PRO A 67 -12.20 23.01 11.57
C PRO A 67 -13.56 22.49 11.17
N GLY A 68 -14.60 23.11 11.70
CA GLY A 68 -15.97 22.84 11.30
C GLY A 68 -16.24 23.16 9.81
N PRO A 69 -17.29 22.63 9.22
CA PRO A 69 -17.59 22.82 7.80
C PRO A 69 -17.77 24.30 7.40
N ASP A 70 -18.22 25.14 8.32
CA ASP A 70 -18.43 26.57 8.09
C ASP A 70 -17.16 27.42 8.28
N GLU A 71 -16.12 26.86 8.88
CA GLU A 71 -14.85 27.54 9.20
C GLU A 71 -13.72 27.11 8.27
N VAL A 72 -13.93 26.09 7.46
CA VAL A 72 -12.88 25.49 6.64
C VAL A 72 -12.80 26.14 5.27
N ASP A 73 -11.71 26.84 4.98
CA ASP A 73 -11.35 27.34 3.65
C ASP A 73 -10.44 26.33 2.95
N ILE A 74 -11.02 25.54 2.04
CA ILE A 74 -10.32 24.47 1.33
C ILE A 74 -9.48 25.05 0.21
N VAL A 75 -8.18 24.80 0.28
CA VAL A 75 -7.20 25.16 -0.76
C VAL A 75 -7.09 24.07 -1.82
N GLU A 76 -7.05 22.79 -1.41
CA GLU A 76 -6.91 21.67 -2.32
C GLU A 76 -7.50 20.39 -1.72
N ARG A 77 -8.16 19.57 -2.58
CA ARG A 77 -8.57 18.20 -2.28
C ARG A 77 -7.98 17.28 -3.34
N VAL A 78 -7.33 16.21 -2.92
CA VAL A 78 -6.74 15.23 -3.84
C VAL A 78 -7.08 13.83 -3.35
N ALA A 79 -7.61 13.03 -4.25
CA ALA A 79 -7.87 11.62 -3.98
C ALA A 79 -6.55 10.90 -3.60
N VAL A 80 -6.62 10.05 -2.59
CA VAL A 80 -5.47 9.28 -2.10
C VAL A 80 -5.45 7.93 -2.78
N ARG A 81 -4.34 7.61 -3.44
CA ARG A 81 -4.08 6.25 -3.94
C ARG A 81 -3.60 5.33 -2.83
N SER A 82 -2.86 5.88 -1.88
CA SER A 82 -2.35 5.12 -0.75
C SER A 82 -1.88 6.05 0.35
N CYS A 83 -2.24 5.73 1.59
CA CYS A 83 -1.76 6.40 2.79
C CYS A 83 -1.47 5.33 3.87
N VAL A 84 -0.19 5.03 4.08
CA VAL A 84 0.22 3.92 4.94
C VAL A 84 1.17 4.39 6.03
N ARG A 85 0.83 4.09 7.27
CA ARG A 85 1.71 4.34 8.42
C ARG A 85 2.63 3.13 8.65
N ARG A 86 3.96 3.41 8.72
CA ARG A 86 5.00 2.43 9.04
C ARG A 86 5.83 2.94 10.20
N GLY A 87 5.53 2.48 11.38
CA GLY A 87 6.16 2.99 12.60
C GLY A 87 5.98 4.50 12.74
N VAL A 88 7.08 5.23 12.70
CA VAL A 88 7.09 6.71 12.82
C VAL A 88 6.85 7.44 11.50
N ALA A 89 6.72 6.74 10.37
CA ALA A 89 6.54 7.35 9.07
C ALA A 89 5.16 7.06 8.48
N VAL A 90 4.61 8.03 7.75
CA VAL A 90 3.41 7.89 6.92
C VAL A 90 3.80 8.17 5.48
N ASP A 91 3.65 7.18 4.61
CA ASP A 91 3.86 7.30 3.18
C ASP A 91 2.54 7.68 2.51
N LEU A 92 2.52 8.81 1.83
CA LEU A 92 1.35 9.35 1.12
C LEU A 92 1.58 9.31 -0.39
N VAL A 93 0.64 8.72 -1.13
CA VAL A 93 0.59 8.73 -2.58
C VAL A 93 -0.76 9.27 -3.04
N LEU A 94 -0.73 10.35 -3.79
CA LEU A 94 -1.89 11.07 -4.30
C LEU A 94 -2.21 10.68 -5.74
N ASP A 95 -3.49 10.75 -6.12
CA ASP A 95 -3.95 10.51 -7.48
C ASP A 95 -3.85 11.78 -8.33
N ARG A 96 -2.59 12.19 -8.57
CA ARG A 96 -2.26 13.31 -9.46
C ARG A 96 -0.94 13.05 -10.19
N GLY A 97 -0.72 13.70 -11.31
CA GLY A 97 0.44 13.46 -12.17
C GLY A 97 1.77 13.95 -11.60
N ARG A 98 1.77 15.09 -10.90
CA ARG A 98 2.97 15.71 -10.30
C ARG A 98 2.79 15.86 -8.81
N GLU A 99 3.92 15.97 -8.06
CA GLU A 99 3.90 16.16 -6.60
C GLU A 99 2.99 15.14 -5.91
N ASN A 100 3.04 13.89 -6.34
CA ASN A 100 2.11 12.85 -5.94
C ASN A 100 2.63 11.93 -4.83
N ARG A 101 3.89 12.06 -4.41
CA ARG A 101 4.50 11.20 -3.39
C ARG A 101 5.22 12.01 -2.34
N SER A 102 4.88 11.76 -1.11
CA SER A 102 5.53 12.39 0.05
C SER A 102 5.51 11.46 1.25
N GLN A 103 6.29 11.82 2.26
CA GLN A 103 6.40 11.09 3.50
C GLN A 103 6.33 12.08 4.66
N PHE A 104 5.53 11.74 5.66
CA PHE A 104 5.50 12.40 6.96
C PHE A 104 6.27 11.56 7.96
N VAL A 105 7.25 12.14 8.64
CA VAL A 105 8.05 11.46 9.66
C VAL A 105 7.76 12.09 11.01
N PHE A 106 7.14 11.35 11.90
CA PHE A 106 6.79 11.77 13.24
C PHE A 106 8.00 11.62 14.15
N THR A 107 8.31 12.66 14.90
CA THR A 107 9.46 12.70 15.81
C THR A 107 9.15 13.57 17.01
N THR A 108 10.05 13.54 17.99
CA THR A 108 9.94 14.40 19.16
C THR A 108 11.24 15.19 19.28
N ASP A 109 11.12 16.51 19.38
CA ASP A 109 12.25 17.41 19.70
C ASP A 109 11.96 18.12 21.01
N ARG A 110 12.87 17.98 21.99
CA ARG A 110 12.76 18.57 23.33
C ARG A 110 11.39 18.36 24.01
N GLY A 111 10.84 17.15 23.84
CA GLY A 111 9.53 16.78 24.39
C GLY A 111 8.30 17.28 23.62
N ARG A 112 8.49 17.97 22.49
CA ARG A 112 7.40 18.44 21.63
C ARG A 112 7.28 17.54 20.39
N GLU A 113 6.07 17.13 20.07
CA GLU A 113 5.80 16.40 18.83
C GLU A 113 6.01 17.30 17.63
N MET A 114 6.72 16.79 16.63
CA MET A 114 7.04 17.46 15.39
C MET A 114 6.95 16.47 14.24
N VAL A 115 6.55 16.94 13.07
CA VAL A 115 6.44 16.12 11.87
C VAL A 115 7.26 16.74 10.75
N PHE A 116 8.14 15.95 10.14
CA PHE A 116 8.82 16.34 8.92
C PHE A 116 8.00 15.87 7.72
N TRP A 117 7.56 16.80 6.90
CA TRP A 117 6.95 16.47 5.62
C TRP A 117 7.97 16.66 4.49
N GLN A 118 8.24 15.60 3.75
CA GLN A 118 9.24 15.59 2.68
C GLN A 118 8.70 14.92 1.42
N SER A 119 9.01 15.48 0.24
CA SER A 119 8.72 14.84 -1.04
C SER A 119 9.67 13.66 -1.28
N ALA A 120 9.31 12.75 -2.20
CA ALA A 120 10.19 11.65 -2.62
C ALA A 120 11.54 12.16 -3.17
N ARG A 121 11.55 13.33 -3.84
CA ARG A 121 12.76 14.00 -4.33
C ARG A 121 13.65 14.46 -3.19
N THR A 122 13.07 15.13 -2.20
CA THR A 122 13.78 15.65 -1.02
C THR A 122 14.36 14.51 -0.18
N SER A 123 13.61 13.42 -0.01
CA SER A 123 14.07 12.23 0.70
C SER A 123 15.29 11.58 0.05
N LYS A 124 15.33 11.50 -1.29
CA LYS A 124 16.49 10.99 -2.05
C LYS A 124 17.74 11.86 -1.87
N GLN A 125 17.58 13.17 -1.86
CA GLN A 125 18.70 14.12 -1.65
C GLN A 125 19.29 14.02 -0.24
N ALA A 126 18.44 13.79 0.75
CA ALA A 126 18.88 13.69 2.15
C ALA A 126 19.58 12.35 2.47
N ARG A 127 19.37 11.31 1.69
CA ARG A 127 19.95 9.97 1.87
C ARG A 127 20.36 9.39 0.52
N PRO A 128 21.45 9.86 -0.10
CA PRO A 128 21.98 9.27 -1.32
C PRO A 128 22.39 7.82 -1.03
N GLY A 129 21.84 6.87 -1.75
CA GLY A 129 22.11 5.43 -1.57
C GLY A 129 20.99 4.65 -0.87
N VAL A 130 20.05 5.29 -0.19
CA VAL A 130 18.82 4.62 0.27
C VAL A 130 17.81 4.60 -0.88
N ARG A 131 17.56 3.42 -1.42
CA ARG A 131 16.50 3.21 -2.40
C ARG A 131 15.16 3.35 -1.65
N VAL A 132 14.53 4.52 -1.77
CA VAL A 132 13.12 4.64 -1.34
C VAL A 132 12.33 3.77 -2.29
N PRO A 133 11.60 2.76 -1.77
CA PRO A 133 10.81 1.89 -2.63
C PRO A 133 9.85 2.72 -3.46
N THR A 134 9.94 2.60 -4.77
CA THR A 134 8.94 3.13 -5.69
C THR A 134 7.81 2.10 -5.78
N ALA A 135 7.12 1.81 -4.69
CA ALA A 135 5.90 1.05 -4.78
C ALA A 135 4.96 1.80 -5.73
N ARG A 136 4.59 1.16 -6.83
CA ARG A 136 3.45 1.60 -7.63
C ARG A 136 2.24 1.37 -6.72
N ALA A 137 1.83 2.42 -6.01
CA ALA A 137 0.67 2.33 -5.15
C ALA A 137 -0.55 2.08 -6.03
N SER A 138 -1.10 0.91 -5.92
CA SER A 138 -2.41 0.57 -6.51
C SER A 138 -3.57 1.15 -5.70
N GLY A 139 -3.28 1.82 -4.60
CA GLY A 139 -4.31 2.30 -3.66
C GLY A 139 -4.85 1.22 -2.72
N LEU A 140 -4.50 -0.03 -2.94
CA LEU A 140 -4.93 -1.14 -2.10
C LEU A 140 -3.78 -1.56 -1.17
N GLN A 141 -4.05 -1.63 0.12
CA GLN A 141 -3.20 -2.35 1.05
C GLN A 141 -3.47 -3.84 0.83
N LEU A 142 -2.50 -4.55 0.27
CA LEU A 142 -2.64 -5.98 0.04
C LEU A 142 -2.24 -6.74 1.31
N GLU A 143 -3.08 -7.69 1.69
CA GLU A 143 -2.68 -8.76 2.59
C GLU A 143 -2.22 -9.95 1.77
N VAL A 144 -0.93 -10.29 1.92
CA VAL A 144 -0.33 -11.46 1.29
C VAL A 144 -0.33 -12.59 2.30
N VAL A 145 -1.07 -13.62 2.00
CA VAL A 145 -1.05 -14.86 2.78
C VAL A 145 0.15 -15.69 2.33
N VAL A 146 0.98 -16.08 3.27
CA VAL A 146 2.12 -16.97 3.06
C VAL A 146 1.75 -18.35 3.59
N ASP A 147 1.94 -19.40 2.79
CA ASP A 147 1.67 -20.76 3.24
C ASP A 147 2.55 -21.14 4.44
N THR A 148 2.00 -21.92 5.36
CA THR A 148 2.74 -22.37 6.56
C THR A 148 3.94 -23.24 6.22
N ARG A 149 3.94 -23.91 5.06
CA ARG A 149 5.01 -24.76 4.55
C ARG A 149 6.17 -23.95 3.97
N GLU A 150 5.93 -22.67 3.54
CA GLU A 150 6.98 -21.81 2.99
C GLU A 150 7.97 -21.38 4.10
N ARG A 151 9.22 -21.86 4.01
CA ARG A 151 10.26 -21.62 5.00
C ARG A 151 11.01 -20.32 4.78
N TYR A 152 11.19 -19.92 3.53
CA TYR A 152 12.00 -18.77 3.12
C TYR A 152 11.14 -17.73 2.41
N ALA A 153 10.10 -17.26 3.11
CA ALA A 153 9.12 -16.35 2.56
C ALA A 153 9.77 -15.04 2.05
N TRP A 154 9.21 -14.52 0.96
CA TRP A 154 9.54 -13.18 0.48
C TRP A 154 9.25 -12.13 1.55
N LYS A 155 10.13 -11.14 1.61
CA LYS A 155 9.96 -9.98 2.49
C LYS A 155 9.37 -8.84 1.69
N PHE A 156 8.16 -8.44 2.04
CA PHE A 156 7.45 -7.31 1.41
C PHE A 156 7.68 -5.99 2.16
N ALA A 157 8.86 -5.84 2.79
CA ALA A 157 9.17 -4.66 3.62
C ALA A 157 9.13 -3.34 2.86
N GLU A 158 9.29 -3.39 1.54
CA GLU A 158 9.32 -2.21 0.65
C GLU A 158 8.03 -2.04 -0.17
N GLN A 159 7.11 -2.97 -0.07
CA GLN A 159 5.81 -2.94 -0.75
C GLN A 159 4.70 -2.54 0.22
N GLN A 160 3.57 -2.08 -0.32
CA GLN A 160 2.37 -1.79 0.44
C GLN A 160 1.58 -3.09 0.67
N ALA A 161 2.23 -4.03 1.36
CA ALA A 161 1.65 -5.31 1.68
C ALA A 161 1.96 -5.69 3.12
N THR A 162 0.97 -6.24 3.80
CA THR A 162 1.13 -6.96 5.06
C THR A 162 1.21 -8.45 4.76
N THR A 163 1.90 -9.21 5.60
CA THR A 163 1.97 -10.65 5.45
C THR A 163 1.35 -11.35 6.64
N VAL A 164 0.55 -12.36 6.38
CA VAL A 164 0.00 -13.26 7.38
C VAL A 164 0.36 -14.70 7.02
N LYS A 165 0.72 -15.53 8.01
CA LYS A 165 1.09 -16.91 7.78
C LYS A 165 -0.06 -17.84 8.13
N ARG A 166 -0.61 -18.56 7.12
CA ARG A 166 -1.65 -19.59 7.30
C ARG A 166 -1.63 -20.59 6.16
N ALA A 167 -2.24 -21.75 6.34
CA ALA A 167 -2.38 -22.74 5.28
C ALA A 167 -3.29 -22.22 4.15
N ILE A 168 -2.87 -22.43 2.91
CA ILE A 168 -3.64 -22.12 1.70
C ILE A 168 -3.87 -23.39 0.86
N PRO A 169 -4.94 -23.40 0.04
CA PRO A 169 -5.31 -24.61 -0.72
C PRO A 169 -4.35 -24.92 -1.85
N ALA A 170 -3.67 -23.94 -2.43
CA ALA A 170 -2.73 -24.09 -3.53
C ALA A 170 -1.66 -23.00 -3.50
N GLY A 171 -0.45 -23.30 -3.97
CA GLY A 171 0.68 -22.37 -4.07
C GLY A 171 1.34 -22.09 -2.74
N ASP A 172 2.30 -21.15 -2.75
CA ASP A 172 3.09 -20.72 -1.60
C ASP A 172 2.64 -19.36 -1.06
N TYR A 173 2.03 -18.54 -1.91
CA TYR A 173 1.51 -17.21 -1.58
C TYR A 173 0.10 -17.04 -2.14
N ALA A 174 -0.71 -16.27 -1.43
CA ALA A 174 -2.03 -15.88 -1.90
C ALA A 174 -2.32 -14.41 -1.59
N VAL A 175 -3.25 -13.84 -2.33
CA VAL A 175 -3.83 -12.52 -2.04
C VAL A 175 -5.28 -12.72 -1.67
N GLU A 176 -5.69 -12.06 -0.59
CA GLU A 176 -7.07 -12.04 -0.12
C GLU A 176 -7.71 -10.69 -0.38
N ALA A 177 -8.93 -10.70 -0.85
CA ALA A 177 -9.81 -9.55 -0.95
C ALA A 177 -11.21 -9.95 -0.48
N ASP A 178 -11.81 -9.12 0.37
CA ASP A 178 -13.15 -9.33 0.92
C ASP A 178 -13.36 -10.75 1.55
N GLY A 179 -12.33 -11.22 2.27
CA GLY A 179 -12.35 -12.53 2.93
C GLY A 179 -12.25 -13.74 1.98
N ARG A 180 -11.88 -13.51 0.71
CA ARG A 180 -11.73 -14.57 -0.30
C ARG A 180 -10.35 -14.49 -0.95
N LEU A 181 -9.74 -15.66 -1.18
CA LEU A 181 -8.52 -15.74 -1.95
C LEU A 181 -8.83 -15.42 -3.42
N VAL A 182 -8.20 -14.39 -3.96
CA VAL A 182 -8.39 -13.92 -5.34
C VAL A 182 -7.21 -14.28 -6.25
N ALA A 183 -6.05 -14.54 -5.67
CA ALA A 183 -4.87 -14.95 -6.41
C ALA A 183 -4.02 -15.93 -5.59
N VAL A 184 -3.34 -16.84 -6.27
CA VAL A 184 -2.29 -17.70 -5.70
C VAL A 184 -1.06 -17.69 -6.57
N VAL A 185 0.10 -17.86 -5.95
CA VAL A 185 1.40 -17.91 -6.60
C VAL A 185 2.17 -19.11 -6.06
N GLU A 186 2.59 -19.97 -6.95
CA GLU A 186 3.59 -21.00 -6.69
C GLU A 186 4.97 -20.45 -6.99
N ARG A 187 5.90 -20.58 -6.06
CA ARG A 187 7.30 -20.14 -6.21
C ARG A 187 8.19 -21.34 -6.45
N LYS A 188 9.04 -21.26 -7.46
CA LYS A 188 10.01 -22.31 -7.74
C LYS A 188 11.37 -21.73 -8.07
N SER A 189 12.44 -22.37 -7.59
CA SER A 189 13.76 -22.20 -8.17
C SER A 189 13.82 -22.90 -9.54
N VAL A 190 14.84 -22.59 -10.32
CA VAL A 190 15.06 -23.29 -11.61
C VAL A 190 15.26 -24.80 -11.37
N ASP A 191 16.04 -25.18 -10.35
CA ASP A 191 16.29 -26.60 -10.02
C ASP A 191 15.02 -27.32 -9.58
N ASP A 192 14.16 -26.67 -8.77
CA ASP A 192 12.86 -27.24 -8.37
C ASP A 192 11.92 -27.39 -9.54
N LEU A 193 11.92 -26.44 -10.48
CA LEU A 193 11.10 -26.53 -11.69
C LEU A 193 11.56 -27.74 -12.53
N VAL A 194 12.85 -27.89 -12.78
CA VAL A 194 13.40 -29.02 -13.54
C VAL A 194 13.07 -30.34 -12.86
N SER A 195 13.27 -30.44 -11.55
CA SER A 195 12.91 -31.62 -10.76
C SER A 195 11.41 -31.94 -10.86
N THR A 196 10.56 -30.91 -10.89
CA THR A 196 9.11 -31.05 -11.03
C THR A 196 8.75 -31.58 -12.42
N ILE A 197 9.42 -31.11 -13.48
CA ILE A 197 9.20 -31.54 -14.87
C ILE A 197 9.68 -32.99 -15.04
N VAL A 198 10.93 -33.26 -14.68
CA VAL A 198 11.54 -34.60 -14.84
C VAL A 198 10.81 -35.65 -14.01
N GLY A 199 10.38 -35.27 -12.80
CA GLY A 199 9.60 -36.15 -11.92
C GLY A 199 8.12 -36.34 -12.33
N GLY A 200 7.69 -35.74 -13.44
CA GLY A 200 6.31 -35.88 -13.97
C GLY A 200 5.23 -35.19 -13.12
N LYS A 201 5.63 -34.36 -12.13
CA LYS A 201 4.74 -33.69 -11.17
C LYS A 201 4.14 -32.37 -11.68
N LEU A 202 4.67 -31.86 -12.81
CA LEU A 202 4.23 -30.56 -13.35
C LEU A 202 2.72 -30.54 -13.63
N TRP A 203 2.18 -31.59 -14.23
CA TRP A 203 0.76 -31.66 -14.57
C TRP A 203 -0.14 -31.63 -13.32
N MET A 204 0.29 -32.23 -12.22
CA MET A 204 -0.45 -32.23 -10.96
C MET A 204 -0.46 -30.83 -10.36
N LEU A 205 0.68 -30.14 -10.35
CA LEU A 205 0.79 -28.75 -9.92
C LEU A 205 -0.09 -27.82 -10.77
N LEU A 206 -0.04 -27.96 -12.08
CA LEU A 206 -0.88 -27.16 -12.98
C LEU A 206 -2.38 -27.44 -12.77
N ALA A 207 -2.76 -28.68 -12.50
CA ALA A 207 -4.13 -29.03 -12.20
C ALA A 207 -4.63 -28.42 -10.88
N GLU A 208 -3.80 -28.38 -9.83
CA GLU A 208 -4.14 -27.71 -8.56
C GLU A 208 -4.33 -26.21 -8.76
N LEU A 209 -3.42 -25.56 -9.46
CA LEU A 209 -3.50 -24.14 -9.76
C LEU A 209 -4.71 -23.81 -10.66
N ALA A 210 -4.98 -24.65 -11.66
CA ALA A 210 -6.14 -24.50 -12.53
C ALA A 210 -7.46 -24.71 -11.77
N ALA A 211 -7.52 -25.69 -10.85
CA ALA A 211 -8.67 -25.91 -9.99
C ALA A 211 -8.95 -24.71 -9.07
N PHE A 212 -7.90 -24.06 -8.57
CA PHE A 212 -8.05 -22.81 -7.81
C PHE A 212 -8.58 -21.68 -8.68
N ALA A 213 -8.00 -21.47 -9.87
CA ALA A 213 -8.41 -20.38 -10.76
C ALA A 213 -9.87 -20.55 -11.20
N GLY A 214 -10.26 -21.73 -11.69
CA GLY A 214 -11.61 -22.03 -12.17
C GLY A 214 -12.16 -20.95 -13.10
N ASP A 215 -13.48 -20.90 -13.25
CA ASP A 215 -14.19 -19.88 -14.05
C ASP A 215 -14.53 -18.60 -13.23
N THR A 216 -13.91 -18.42 -12.08
CA THR A 216 -14.33 -17.40 -11.09
C THR A 216 -13.55 -16.09 -11.15
N GLY A 217 -12.70 -15.89 -12.16
CA GLY A 217 -11.85 -14.70 -12.31
C GLY A 217 -10.67 -14.65 -11.33
N ARG A 218 -10.40 -15.72 -10.57
CA ARG A 218 -9.21 -15.85 -9.74
C ARG A 218 -7.97 -16.05 -10.60
N VAL A 219 -6.82 -15.62 -10.08
CA VAL A 219 -5.55 -15.72 -10.78
C VAL A 219 -4.67 -16.76 -10.11
N ALA A 220 -4.08 -17.66 -10.90
CA ALA A 220 -3.02 -18.55 -10.46
C ALA A 220 -1.77 -18.33 -11.31
N ALA A 221 -0.61 -18.30 -10.67
CA ALA A 221 0.67 -18.06 -11.34
C ALA A 221 1.78 -18.94 -10.78
N ILE A 222 2.76 -19.24 -11.62
CA ILE A 222 4.04 -19.84 -11.20
C ILE A 222 5.11 -18.76 -11.39
N VAL A 223 5.88 -18.50 -10.35
CA VAL A 223 7.03 -17.59 -10.40
C VAL A 223 8.30 -18.42 -10.28
N VAL A 224 9.13 -18.37 -11.30
CA VAL A 224 10.47 -19.00 -11.29
C VAL A 224 11.47 -17.95 -10.86
N GLU A 225 12.11 -18.14 -9.70
CA GLU A 225 13.06 -17.22 -9.09
C GLU A 225 14.45 -17.84 -9.07
N ASP A 226 15.32 -17.31 -9.91
CA ASP A 226 16.73 -17.65 -9.91
C ASP A 226 17.54 -16.62 -10.69
N ARG A 227 18.87 -16.76 -10.66
CA ARG A 227 19.74 -16.01 -11.57
C ARG A 227 19.56 -16.55 -12.99
N TYR A 228 19.38 -15.69 -13.97
CA TYR A 228 19.25 -16.09 -15.38
C TYR A 228 20.37 -17.07 -15.81
N SER A 229 21.59 -16.87 -15.27
CA SER A 229 22.72 -17.76 -15.54
C SER A 229 22.56 -19.19 -14.98
N ALA A 230 21.62 -19.44 -14.07
CA ALA A 230 21.37 -20.79 -13.54
C ALA A 230 20.81 -21.72 -14.63
N ILE A 231 20.04 -21.18 -15.58
CA ILE A 231 19.47 -21.95 -16.71
C ILE A 231 20.58 -22.67 -17.50
N PHE A 232 21.73 -22.01 -17.67
CA PHE A 232 22.86 -22.59 -18.45
C PHE A 232 23.70 -23.61 -17.66
N LYS A 233 23.40 -23.82 -16.40
CA LYS A 233 24.09 -24.81 -15.55
C LYS A 233 23.31 -26.11 -15.39
N LEU A 234 22.07 -26.14 -15.90
CA LEU A 234 21.25 -27.33 -15.92
C LEU A 234 21.90 -28.37 -16.87
N ARG A 235 22.26 -29.52 -16.34
CA ARG A 235 22.81 -30.66 -17.09
C ARG A 235 21.83 -31.81 -17.10
#